data_4bc36db05e98cf6dba93e1739124d591
#
_entry.id   4bc36db05e98cf6dba93e1739124d591
#
_cell.length_a   1.000
_cell.length_b   1.000
_cell.length_c   1.000
_cell.angle_alpha   90.00
_cell.angle_beta   90.00
_cell.angle_gamma   90.00
#
_symmetry.space_group_name_H-M   'P 1'
#
loop_
_entity.id
_entity.type
_entity.pdbx_description
1 polymer ?
#
loop_
_entity_poly.entity_id
_entity_poly.type
_entity_poly.pdbx_seq_one_letter_code
_entity_poly.pdbx_strand_id
1 'polypeptide(L)'
;MFLSLSLSFIINSLKQHSTSSPLHDAAEEDDVETIVALITIGANVNETDDSGMTPLTYAATWGNANAMAILLENGADVNHKDKVGDTALHEVCRGDVTENERYIECARVLLEDKNCDVDAKNELGATALHVASHGGNTEMIELLCDWGASVTGEKAEMKGGYSALHLAAKNGSSSSLSALVDHGADIRLESKEPMVGAGGGEGGLRRNDSATALDIAEQNGQTEAAGMLKTASEREFERGGLFGEGNAPRKQPSFSGRSKQSEQRSKDSSNGEDSTRDGKKIIRPSSRLSQKNITRKRGDPDPDYY
;
A
#
# COMPACT_ATOMS: atom_id res chain seq x y z
N MET A 1 36.09 -20.88 10.94
CA MET A 1 36.46 -21.08 9.53
C MET A 1 35.57 -22.10 8.80
N PHE A 2 35.00 -23.11 9.48
CA PHE A 2 34.11 -24.12 8.86
C PHE A 2 32.67 -23.67 8.63
N LEU A 3 32.16 -22.70 9.36
CA LEU A 3 30.78 -22.16 9.20
C LEU A 3 30.62 -21.28 7.95
N SER A 4 31.68 -20.59 7.51
CA SER A 4 31.61 -19.73 6.32
C SER A 4 31.59 -20.51 5.00
N LEU A 5 32.19 -21.69 4.97
CA LEU A 5 32.23 -22.54 3.78
C LEU A 5 30.90 -23.27 3.53
N SER A 6 30.18 -23.66 4.59
CA SER A 6 28.86 -24.30 4.46
C SER A 6 27.80 -23.28 4.01
N LEU A 7 27.84 -22.04 4.51
CA LEU A 7 26.91 -20.97 4.12
C LEU A 7 27.11 -20.57 2.65
N SER A 8 28.36 -20.42 2.19
CA SER A 8 28.67 -20.12 0.79
C SER A 8 28.22 -21.24 -0.16
N PHE A 9 28.25 -22.48 0.29
CA PHE A 9 27.79 -23.63 -0.49
C PHE A 9 26.26 -23.66 -0.58
N ILE A 10 25.55 -23.33 0.50
CA ILE A 10 24.08 -23.20 0.54
C ILE A 10 23.64 -22.05 -0.36
N ILE A 11 24.29 -20.88 -0.28
CA ILE A 11 24.01 -19.72 -1.13
C ILE A 11 24.21 -20.04 -2.61
N ASN A 12 25.27 -20.76 -2.98
CA ASN A 12 25.51 -21.19 -4.36
C ASN A 12 24.54 -22.27 -4.85
N SER A 13 24.01 -23.10 -3.96
CA SER A 13 23.01 -24.13 -4.29
C SER A 13 21.62 -23.51 -4.56
N LEU A 14 21.28 -22.40 -3.87
CA LEU A 14 20.01 -21.66 -4.04
C LEU A 14 20.02 -20.84 -5.34
N LYS A 15 21.19 -20.43 -5.85
CA LYS A 15 21.31 -19.62 -7.09
C LYS A 15 20.93 -20.33 -8.39
N GLN A 16 20.57 -21.60 -8.38
CA GLN A 16 20.42 -22.37 -9.63
C GLN A 16 19.02 -22.30 -10.28
N HIS A 17 18.00 -21.70 -9.64
CA HIS A 17 16.63 -21.73 -10.16
C HIS A 17 15.79 -20.45 -10.00
N SER A 18 16.36 -19.32 -9.51
CA SER A 18 15.63 -18.09 -9.28
C SER A 18 16.39 -16.90 -9.84
N THR A 19 15.70 -15.97 -10.51
CA THR A 19 16.21 -14.66 -10.90
C THR A 19 16.40 -13.74 -9.70
N SER A 20 15.94 -14.16 -8.52
CA SER A 20 16.03 -13.47 -7.23
C SER A 20 17.27 -13.90 -6.44
N SER A 21 17.81 -13.01 -5.62
CA SER A 21 18.92 -13.35 -4.71
C SER A 21 18.39 -14.01 -3.44
N PRO A 22 19.28 -14.73 -2.66
CA PRO A 22 18.87 -15.34 -1.40
C PRO A 22 18.22 -14.37 -0.39
N LEU A 23 18.51 -13.06 -0.50
CA LEU A 23 17.90 -12.05 0.36
C LEU A 23 16.46 -11.75 -0.05
N HIS A 24 16.13 -11.82 -1.35
CA HIS A 24 14.75 -11.74 -1.83
C HIS A 24 13.93 -12.94 -1.35
N ASP A 25 14.48 -14.15 -1.47
CA ASP A 25 13.79 -15.37 -1.06
C ASP A 25 13.51 -15.35 0.47
N ALA A 26 14.50 -14.94 1.28
CA ALA A 26 14.31 -14.79 2.72
C ALA A 26 13.29 -13.70 3.09
N ALA A 27 13.23 -12.62 2.30
CA ALA A 27 12.23 -11.55 2.48
C ALA A 27 10.81 -12.01 2.11
N GLU A 28 10.67 -12.86 1.08
CA GLU A 28 9.40 -13.50 0.68
C GLU A 28 8.88 -14.45 1.76
N GLU A 29 9.78 -15.17 2.46
CA GLU A 29 9.43 -16.17 3.48
C GLU A 29 9.27 -15.60 4.90
N ASP A 30 9.50 -14.29 5.11
CA ASP A 30 9.59 -13.62 6.43
C ASP A 30 10.65 -14.25 7.34
N ASP A 31 11.72 -14.80 6.74
CA ASP A 31 12.84 -15.43 7.48
C ASP A 31 13.84 -14.37 7.97
N VAL A 32 13.48 -13.74 9.08
CA VAL A 32 14.28 -12.68 9.71
C VAL A 32 15.69 -13.15 10.08
N GLU A 33 15.84 -14.41 10.52
CA GLU A 33 17.14 -14.96 10.91
C GLU A 33 18.09 -15.05 9.71
N THR A 34 17.58 -15.54 8.57
CA THR A 34 18.35 -15.61 7.31
C THR A 34 18.64 -14.20 6.76
N ILE A 35 17.69 -13.26 6.83
CA ILE A 35 17.90 -11.85 6.42
C ILE A 35 19.07 -11.27 7.19
N VAL A 36 19.06 -11.34 8.53
CA VAL A 36 20.13 -10.82 9.39
C VAL A 36 21.47 -11.48 9.09
N ALA A 37 21.49 -12.81 8.90
CA ALA A 37 22.70 -13.55 8.57
C ALA A 37 23.28 -13.10 7.22
N LEU A 38 22.45 -12.97 6.19
CA LEU A 38 22.87 -12.54 4.84
C LEU A 38 23.43 -11.11 4.86
N ILE A 39 22.78 -10.18 5.56
CA ILE A 39 23.25 -8.80 5.71
C ILE A 39 24.59 -8.77 6.46
N THR A 40 24.74 -9.57 7.52
CA THR A 40 25.97 -9.66 8.32
C THR A 40 27.18 -10.12 7.49
N ILE A 41 26.97 -11.00 6.51
CA ILE A 41 28.04 -11.45 5.61
C ILE A 41 28.25 -10.54 4.40
N GLY A 42 27.53 -9.40 4.33
CA GLY A 42 27.73 -8.35 3.34
C GLY A 42 26.79 -8.43 2.12
N ALA A 43 25.64 -9.08 2.23
CA ALA A 43 24.62 -8.98 1.18
C ALA A 43 24.15 -7.53 1.00
N ASN A 44 23.96 -7.13 -0.27
CA ASN A 44 23.46 -5.79 -0.56
C ASN A 44 21.94 -5.75 -0.30
N VAL A 45 21.53 -4.97 0.70
CA VAL A 45 20.13 -4.82 1.11
C VAL A 45 19.24 -4.22 0.01
N ASN A 46 19.84 -3.48 -0.91
CA ASN A 46 19.18 -2.83 -2.05
C ASN A 46 19.49 -3.52 -3.40
N GLU A 47 19.88 -4.81 -3.36
CA GLU A 47 20.05 -5.58 -4.59
C GLU A 47 18.70 -5.73 -5.30
N THR A 48 18.69 -5.62 -6.64
CA THR A 48 17.47 -5.73 -7.43
C THR A 48 17.46 -7.00 -8.27
N ASP A 49 16.28 -7.59 -8.43
CA ASP A 49 16.04 -8.67 -9.38
C ASP A 49 15.89 -8.16 -10.83
N ASP A 50 15.55 -9.07 -11.74
CA ASP A 50 15.32 -8.74 -13.15
C ASP A 50 14.10 -7.83 -13.38
N SER A 51 13.19 -7.69 -12.40
CA SER A 51 12.04 -6.78 -12.43
C SER A 51 12.35 -5.42 -11.80
N GLY A 52 13.53 -5.26 -11.22
CA GLY A 52 13.93 -4.09 -10.48
C GLY A 52 13.43 -4.08 -9.04
N MET A 53 12.84 -5.17 -8.56
CA MET A 53 12.34 -5.29 -7.18
C MET A 53 13.48 -5.54 -6.20
N THR A 54 13.44 -4.89 -5.04
CA THR A 54 14.37 -5.11 -3.92
C THR A 54 13.82 -6.15 -2.94
N PRO A 55 14.63 -6.67 -1.99
CA PRO A 55 14.11 -7.51 -0.90
C PRO A 55 12.99 -6.84 -0.10
N LEU A 56 13.05 -5.49 0.09
CA LEU A 56 11.99 -4.73 0.72
C LEU A 56 10.68 -4.80 -0.07
N THR A 57 10.74 -4.68 -1.40
CA THR A 57 9.56 -4.80 -2.28
C THR A 57 8.99 -6.21 -2.23
N TYR A 58 9.84 -7.24 -2.19
CA TYR A 58 9.40 -8.63 -1.99
C TYR A 58 8.66 -8.81 -0.67
N ALA A 59 9.25 -8.36 0.45
CA ALA A 59 8.60 -8.41 1.75
C ALA A 59 7.24 -7.66 1.74
N ALA A 60 7.15 -6.53 1.04
CA ALA A 60 5.92 -5.75 0.87
C ALA A 60 4.85 -6.52 0.08
N THR A 61 5.21 -7.14 -1.04
CA THR A 61 4.30 -7.93 -1.89
C THR A 61 3.67 -9.08 -1.11
N TRP A 62 4.45 -9.70 -0.22
CA TRP A 62 3.99 -10.84 0.59
C TRP A 62 3.45 -10.43 1.96
N GLY A 63 3.43 -9.13 2.30
CA GLY A 63 2.90 -8.62 3.56
C GLY A 63 3.75 -9.01 4.78
N ASN A 64 5.05 -9.08 4.66
CA ASN A 64 5.99 -9.56 5.68
C ASN A 64 6.56 -8.39 6.51
N ALA A 65 5.80 -7.89 7.48
CA ALA A 65 6.14 -6.71 8.25
C ALA A 65 7.45 -6.86 9.04
N ASN A 66 7.77 -8.07 9.54
CA ASN A 66 9.02 -8.29 10.28
C ASN A 66 10.24 -8.18 9.37
N ALA A 67 10.19 -8.82 8.20
CA ALA A 67 11.25 -8.71 7.19
C ALA A 67 11.44 -7.25 6.75
N MET A 68 10.35 -6.51 6.51
CA MET A 68 10.39 -5.10 6.14
C MET A 68 11.08 -4.25 7.21
N ALA A 69 10.72 -4.41 8.47
CA ALA A 69 11.32 -3.68 9.58
C ALA A 69 12.85 -3.88 9.65
N ILE A 70 13.29 -5.14 9.58
CA ILE A 70 14.72 -5.48 9.61
C ILE A 70 15.46 -4.92 8.39
N LEU A 71 14.88 -5.00 7.19
CA LEU A 71 15.50 -4.46 5.98
C LEU A 71 15.65 -2.94 6.07
N LEU A 72 14.63 -2.20 6.55
CA LEU A 72 14.68 -0.76 6.76
C LEU A 72 15.70 -0.37 7.82
N GLU A 73 15.77 -1.07 8.95
CA GLU A 73 16.81 -0.87 9.99
C GLU A 73 18.23 -1.04 9.44
N ASN A 74 18.41 -1.84 8.40
CA ASN A 74 19.69 -2.09 7.76
C ASN A 74 19.92 -1.27 6.47
N GLY A 75 19.12 -0.21 6.25
CA GLY A 75 19.33 0.77 5.20
C GLY A 75 18.71 0.41 3.85
N ALA A 76 17.61 -0.36 3.85
CA ALA A 76 16.80 -0.49 2.63
C ALA A 76 16.22 0.86 2.21
N ASP A 77 16.23 1.13 0.91
CA ASP A 77 15.64 2.33 0.34
C ASP A 77 14.12 2.18 0.27
N VAL A 78 13.41 2.89 1.15
CA VAL A 78 11.94 2.87 1.26
C VAL A 78 11.24 3.36 -0.01
N ASN A 79 11.92 4.22 -0.80
CA ASN A 79 11.37 4.83 -2.02
C ASN A 79 11.90 4.20 -3.31
N HIS A 80 12.62 3.08 -3.21
CA HIS A 80 13.08 2.37 -4.40
C HIS A 80 11.91 2.04 -5.32
N LYS A 81 12.11 2.29 -6.63
CA LYS A 81 11.11 2.01 -7.66
C LYS A 81 11.57 0.84 -8.53
N ASP A 82 10.66 -0.10 -8.73
CA ASP A 82 10.86 -1.17 -9.70
C ASP A 82 10.76 -0.68 -11.16
N LYS A 83 10.75 -1.59 -12.13
CA LYS A 83 10.68 -1.24 -13.56
C LYS A 83 9.36 -0.62 -14.01
N VAL A 84 8.28 -0.76 -13.24
CA VAL A 84 6.99 -0.09 -13.50
C VAL A 84 6.81 1.16 -12.64
N GLY A 85 7.84 1.50 -11.86
CA GLY A 85 7.87 2.67 -11.00
C GLY A 85 7.17 2.47 -9.67
N ASP A 86 6.76 1.25 -9.32
CA ASP A 86 6.10 0.96 -8.05
C ASP A 86 7.13 0.91 -6.91
N THR A 87 6.75 1.49 -5.77
CA THR A 87 7.50 1.39 -4.51
C THR A 87 6.93 0.28 -3.64
N ALA A 88 7.62 -0.08 -2.56
CA ALA A 88 7.10 -1.02 -1.58
C ALA A 88 5.71 -0.62 -1.05
N LEU A 89 5.41 0.67 -0.92
CA LEU A 89 4.10 1.16 -0.49
C LEU A 89 3.00 0.90 -1.52
N HIS A 90 3.29 0.95 -2.84
CA HIS A 90 2.35 0.56 -3.88
C HIS A 90 2.03 -0.94 -3.78
N GLU A 91 3.04 -1.79 -3.56
CA GLU A 91 2.85 -3.24 -3.42
C GLU A 91 2.02 -3.60 -2.20
N VAL A 92 2.27 -2.95 -1.06
CA VAL A 92 1.44 -3.11 0.15
C VAL A 92 -0.03 -2.75 -0.13
N CYS A 93 -0.28 -1.65 -0.83
CA CYS A 93 -1.65 -1.22 -1.18
C CYS A 93 -2.35 -2.13 -2.20
N ARG A 94 -1.58 -2.92 -2.97
CA ARG A 94 -2.09 -3.94 -3.91
C ARG A 94 -2.40 -5.26 -3.21
N GLY A 95 -2.02 -5.42 -1.95
CA GLY A 95 -2.19 -6.63 -1.18
C GLY A 95 -3.65 -7.11 -1.09
N ASP A 96 -3.81 -8.38 -0.74
CA ASP A 96 -5.14 -9.01 -0.65
C ASP A 96 -5.96 -8.38 0.48
N VAL A 97 -7.12 -7.83 0.14
CA VAL A 97 -8.06 -7.23 1.11
C VAL A 97 -8.61 -8.26 2.11
N THR A 98 -8.50 -9.55 1.84
CA THR A 98 -8.88 -10.61 2.78
C THR A 98 -7.86 -10.79 3.91
N GLU A 99 -6.62 -10.35 3.72
CA GLU A 99 -5.53 -10.31 4.70
C GLU A 99 -5.19 -8.86 5.10
N ASN A 100 -6.20 -7.98 5.09
CA ASN A 100 -6.04 -6.54 5.21
C ASN A 100 -5.19 -6.11 6.43
N GLU A 101 -5.43 -6.69 7.62
CA GLU A 101 -4.71 -6.36 8.85
C GLU A 101 -3.19 -6.51 8.70
N ARG A 102 -2.76 -7.54 7.98
CA ARG A 102 -1.35 -7.81 7.68
C ARG A 102 -0.73 -6.72 6.80
N TYR A 103 -1.43 -6.30 5.74
CA TYR A 103 -0.94 -5.25 4.85
C TYR A 103 -1.03 -3.85 5.47
N ILE A 104 -2.00 -3.61 6.35
CA ILE A 104 -2.08 -2.37 7.15
C ILE A 104 -0.85 -2.24 8.06
N GLU A 105 -0.41 -3.33 8.69
CA GLU A 105 0.82 -3.32 9.51
C GLU A 105 2.05 -3.04 8.65
N CYS A 106 2.17 -3.66 7.48
CA CYS A 106 3.24 -3.35 6.52
C CYS A 106 3.25 -1.89 6.10
N ALA A 107 2.07 -1.31 5.83
CA ALA A 107 1.97 0.11 5.50
C ALA A 107 2.45 1.00 6.64
N ARG A 108 2.11 0.67 7.90
CA ARG A 108 2.61 1.41 9.07
C ARG A 108 4.12 1.38 9.16
N VAL A 109 4.73 0.21 8.99
CA VAL A 109 6.21 0.05 9.01
C VAL A 109 6.87 0.95 7.97
N LEU A 110 6.34 1.03 6.74
CA LEU A 110 6.89 1.92 5.71
C LEU A 110 6.67 3.40 6.03
N LEU A 111 5.47 3.76 6.49
CA LEU A 111 5.10 5.14 6.76
C LEU A 111 5.78 5.73 7.99
N GLU A 112 6.24 4.89 8.93
CA GLU A 112 7.07 5.30 10.08
C GLU A 112 8.48 5.72 9.67
N ASP A 113 8.98 5.29 8.51
CA ASP A 113 10.24 5.80 7.97
C ASP A 113 10.08 7.25 7.53
N LYS A 114 10.92 8.14 8.07
CA LYS A 114 10.86 9.60 7.83
C LYS A 114 11.11 9.99 6.37
N ASN A 115 11.74 9.10 5.61
CA ASN A 115 12.05 9.34 4.21
C ASN A 115 10.94 8.80 3.28
N CYS A 116 9.93 8.09 3.81
CA CYS A 116 8.87 7.54 2.98
C CYS A 116 8.08 8.64 2.27
N ASP A 117 8.11 8.61 0.94
CA ASP A 117 7.30 9.50 0.10
C ASP A 117 5.93 8.85 -0.16
N VAL A 118 4.95 9.23 0.65
CA VAL A 118 3.56 8.73 0.56
C VAL A 118 2.91 9.05 -0.79
N ASP A 119 3.37 10.12 -1.45
CA ASP A 119 2.88 10.58 -2.76
C ASP A 119 3.78 10.14 -3.92
N ALA A 120 4.69 9.19 -3.71
CA ALA A 120 5.50 8.63 -4.79
C ALA A 120 4.60 8.16 -5.94
N LYS A 121 4.95 8.53 -7.18
CA LYS A 121 4.20 8.15 -8.39
C LYS A 121 4.93 7.06 -9.14
N ASN A 122 4.19 6.05 -9.58
CA ASN A 122 4.68 5.05 -10.54
C ASN A 122 4.68 5.60 -11.97
N GLU A 123 4.99 4.75 -12.97
CA GLU A 123 5.02 5.15 -14.38
C GLU A 123 3.66 5.60 -14.93
N LEU A 124 2.55 5.14 -14.34
CA LEU A 124 1.19 5.59 -14.68
C LEU A 124 0.82 6.90 -13.98
N GLY A 125 1.69 7.41 -13.12
CA GLY A 125 1.41 8.56 -12.27
C GLY A 125 0.51 8.22 -11.08
N ALA A 126 0.22 6.94 -10.84
CA ALA A 126 -0.55 6.50 -9.69
C ALA A 126 0.29 6.55 -8.41
N THR A 127 -0.32 6.97 -7.32
CA THR A 127 0.24 6.88 -5.95
C THR A 127 -0.35 5.67 -5.23
N ALA A 128 0.21 5.34 -4.07
CA ALA A 128 -0.34 4.30 -3.20
C ALA A 128 -1.84 4.50 -2.89
N LEU A 129 -2.29 5.76 -2.74
CA LEU A 129 -3.70 6.08 -2.54
C LEU A 129 -4.57 5.70 -3.74
N HIS A 130 -4.08 5.84 -4.98
CA HIS A 130 -4.79 5.37 -6.18
C HIS A 130 -4.93 3.86 -6.17
N VAL A 131 -3.87 3.13 -5.81
CA VAL A 131 -3.86 1.66 -5.73
C VAL A 131 -4.88 1.17 -4.70
N ALA A 132 -4.85 1.72 -3.48
CA ALA A 132 -5.80 1.38 -2.42
C ALA A 132 -7.26 1.67 -2.82
N SER A 133 -7.48 2.80 -3.54
CA SER A 133 -8.81 3.21 -4.01
C SER A 133 -9.34 2.30 -5.12
N HIS A 134 -8.48 1.85 -6.03
CA HIS A 134 -8.83 0.86 -7.05
C HIS A 134 -9.19 -0.50 -6.42
N GLY A 135 -8.47 -0.91 -5.38
CA GLY A 135 -8.78 -2.13 -4.61
C GLY A 135 -10.00 -2.00 -3.69
N GLY A 136 -10.51 -0.79 -3.46
CA GLY A 136 -11.62 -0.54 -2.54
C GLY A 136 -11.25 -0.73 -1.07
N ASN A 137 -9.97 -0.69 -0.73
CA ASN A 137 -9.48 -0.88 0.64
C ASN A 137 -9.64 0.40 1.47
N THR A 138 -10.80 0.54 2.11
CA THR A 138 -11.15 1.75 2.88
C THR A 138 -10.20 2.02 4.03
N GLU A 139 -9.80 1.00 4.78
CA GLU A 139 -8.90 1.14 5.92
C GLU A 139 -7.51 1.62 5.49
N MET A 140 -7.00 1.11 4.36
CA MET A 140 -5.75 1.57 3.78
C MET A 140 -5.85 3.02 3.29
N ILE A 141 -6.99 3.41 2.70
CA ILE A 141 -7.25 4.79 2.29
C ILE A 141 -7.21 5.73 3.49
N GLU A 142 -7.91 5.39 4.58
CA GLU A 142 -7.92 6.16 5.82
C GLU A 142 -6.50 6.30 6.39
N LEU A 143 -5.77 5.18 6.47
CA LEU A 143 -4.39 5.19 6.94
C LEU A 143 -3.50 6.11 6.11
N LEU A 144 -3.52 5.99 4.78
CA LEU A 144 -2.70 6.83 3.89
C LEU A 144 -3.06 8.31 4.03
N CYS A 145 -4.35 8.65 4.11
CA CYS A 145 -4.80 10.02 4.30
C CYS A 145 -4.37 10.58 5.66
N ASP A 146 -4.43 9.80 6.72
CA ASP A 146 -3.95 10.17 8.05
C ASP A 146 -2.44 10.46 8.07
N TRP A 147 -1.68 9.77 7.22
CA TRP A 147 -0.23 10.00 7.03
C TRP A 147 0.07 11.06 5.97
N GLY A 148 -0.93 11.78 5.50
CA GLY A 148 -0.78 12.97 4.67
C GLY A 148 -0.71 12.71 3.16
N ALA A 149 -1.21 11.56 2.68
CA ALA A 149 -1.37 11.33 1.25
C ALA A 149 -2.22 12.45 0.61
N SER A 150 -1.79 12.92 -0.55
CA SER A 150 -2.48 14.00 -1.26
C SER A 150 -3.76 13.49 -1.90
N VAL A 151 -4.91 13.99 -1.44
CA VAL A 151 -6.24 13.65 -1.97
C VAL A 151 -6.65 14.59 -3.10
N THR A 152 -6.03 15.78 -3.17
CA THR A 152 -6.32 16.84 -4.15
C THR A 152 -5.05 17.42 -4.76
N GLY A 153 -5.19 18.13 -5.90
CA GLY A 153 -4.09 18.80 -6.58
C GLY A 153 -3.32 17.91 -7.52
N GLU A 154 -2.23 18.44 -8.09
CA GLU A 154 -1.43 17.73 -9.12
C GLU A 154 -0.84 16.38 -8.66
N LYS A 155 -0.55 16.26 -7.37
CA LYS A 155 -0.06 15.00 -6.79
C LYS A 155 -1.15 13.92 -6.72
N ALA A 156 -2.40 14.33 -6.59
CA ALA A 156 -3.56 13.45 -6.48
C ALA A 156 -4.15 13.04 -7.84
N GLU A 157 -3.49 13.33 -8.94
CA GLU A 157 -3.93 12.93 -10.28
C GLU A 157 -2.88 12.01 -10.91
N MET A 158 -3.34 10.89 -11.44
CA MET A 158 -2.53 10.01 -12.31
C MET A 158 -2.64 10.42 -13.79
N LYS A 159 -1.96 9.72 -14.70
CA LYS A 159 -2.09 9.95 -16.15
C LYS A 159 -3.56 9.85 -16.55
N GLY A 160 -4.01 10.73 -17.45
CA GLY A 160 -5.42 10.83 -17.85
C GLY A 160 -6.28 11.67 -16.89
N GLY A 161 -5.70 12.26 -15.83
CA GLY A 161 -6.41 13.11 -14.86
C GLY A 161 -7.32 12.36 -13.90
N TYR A 162 -7.12 11.06 -13.73
CA TYR A 162 -7.88 10.28 -12.76
C TYR A 162 -7.37 10.52 -11.35
N SER A 163 -8.29 10.74 -10.42
CA SER A 163 -8.02 10.79 -8.99
C SER A 163 -8.39 9.47 -8.29
N ALA A 164 -7.96 9.33 -7.06
CA ALA A 164 -8.37 8.22 -6.19
C ALA A 164 -9.90 8.06 -6.13
N LEU A 165 -10.64 9.19 -6.14
CA LEU A 165 -12.11 9.18 -6.13
C LEU A 165 -12.71 8.54 -7.40
N HIS A 166 -12.10 8.78 -8.58
CA HIS A 166 -12.54 8.15 -9.83
C HIS A 166 -12.37 6.63 -9.78
N LEU A 167 -11.23 6.16 -9.22
CA LEU A 167 -10.95 4.73 -9.10
C LEU A 167 -11.88 4.04 -8.08
N ALA A 168 -12.14 4.67 -6.95
CA ALA A 168 -13.11 4.18 -5.97
C ALA A 168 -14.54 4.11 -6.55
N ALA A 169 -14.91 5.09 -7.40
CA ALA A 169 -16.20 5.10 -8.09
C ALA A 169 -16.30 3.97 -9.13
N LYS A 170 -15.22 3.69 -9.87
CA LYS A 170 -15.13 2.56 -10.80
C LYS A 170 -15.29 1.23 -10.07
N ASN A 171 -14.66 1.07 -8.92
CA ASN A 171 -14.81 -0.13 -8.08
C ASN A 171 -16.20 -0.25 -7.44
N GLY A 172 -16.90 0.87 -7.22
CA GLY A 172 -18.21 0.89 -6.58
C GLY A 172 -18.16 0.82 -5.04
N SER A 173 -17.01 1.05 -4.43
CA SER A 173 -16.86 1.04 -2.96
C SER A 173 -17.39 2.33 -2.35
N SER A 174 -18.62 2.33 -1.85
CA SER A 174 -19.25 3.49 -1.21
C SER A 174 -18.53 3.93 0.06
N SER A 175 -17.96 2.99 0.82
CA SER A 175 -17.14 3.29 2.01
C SER A 175 -15.85 4.01 1.65
N SER A 176 -15.13 3.56 0.61
CA SER A 176 -13.92 4.21 0.13
C SER A 176 -14.20 5.62 -0.41
N LEU A 177 -15.31 5.79 -1.12
CA LEU A 177 -15.75 7.11 -1.58
C LEU A 177 -16.05 8.05 -0.40
N SER A 178 -16.74 7.56 0.64
CA SER A 178 -17.02 8.36 1.84
C SER A 178 -15.71 8.79 2.51
N ALA A 179 -14.78 7.86 2.72
CA ALA A 179 -13.49 8.17 3.33
C ALA A 179 -12.73 9.24 2.53
N LEU A 180 -12.65 9.12 1.20
CA LEU A 180 -11.99 10.11 0.35
C LEU A 180 -12.67 11.49 0.41
N VAL A 181 -14.00 11.54 0.38
CA VAL A 181 -14.77 12.81 0.49
C VAL A 181 -14.55 13.44 1.87
N ASP A 182 -14.55 12.65 2.95
CA ASP A 182 -14.31 13.13 4.31
C ASP A 182 -12.89 13.70 4.47
N HIS A 183 -11.92 13.18 3.73
CA HIS A 183 -10.56 13.73 3.64
C HIS A 183 -10.41 14.83 2.58
N GLY A 184 -11.50 15.28 1.98
CA GLY A 184 -11.57 16.48 1.13
C GLY A 184 -11.30 16.23 -0.36
N ALA A 185 -11.57 15.04 -0.86
CA ALA A 185 -11.53 14.77 -2.30
C ALA A 185 -12.51 15.69 -3.06
N ASP A 186 -12.07 16.23 -4.20
CA ASP A 186 -12.91 17.04 -5.05
C ASP A 186 -13.86 16.18 -5.88
N ILE A 187 -15.14 16.18 -5.52
CA ILE A 187 -16.18 15.39 -6.21
C ILE A 187 -16.52 15.91 -7.61
N ARG A 188 -16.11 17.13 -7.94
CA ARG A 188 -16.36 17.78 -9.24
C ARG A 188 -15.19 17.67 -10.19
N LEU A 189 -14.09 17.07 -9.73
CA LEU A 189 -12.93 16.88 -10.57
C LEU A 189 -13.30 16.01 -11.76
N GLU A 190 -12.98 16.48 -12.96
CA GLU A 190 -13.18 15.75 -14.21
C GLU A 190 -11.87 15.11 -14.66
N SER A 191 -11.94 13.86 -15.13
CA SER A 191 -10.82 13.22 -15.80
C SER A 191 -10.49 13.96 -17.10
N LYS A 192 -9.21 13.91 -17.52
CA LYS A 192 -8.76 14.53 -18.79
C LYS A 192 -8.96 13.60 -19.99
N GLU A 193 -9.14 12.33 -19.71
CA GLU A 193 -9.34 11.28 -20.71
C GLU A 193 -10.50 10.38 -20.29
N PRO A 194 -11.30 9.84 -21.22
CA PRO A 194 -12.36 8.92 -20.89
C PRO A 194 -11.80 7.60 -20.34
N MET A 195 -12.33 7.10 -19.26
CA MET A 195 -12.05 5.73 -18.83
C MET A 195 -12.59 4.76 -19.88
N VAL A 196 -11.71 4.00 -20.51
CA VAL A 196 -12.11 2.93 -21.43
C VAL A 196 -12.68 1.80 -20.57
N GLY A 197 -13.99 1.79 -20.38
CA GLY A 197 -14.73 0.73 -19.69
C GLY A 197 -15.52 -0.07 -20.71
N ALA A 198 -15.56 -1.38 -20.57
CA ALA A 198 -16.37 -2.28 -21.38
C ALA A 198 -17.86 -2.01 -21.14
N GLY A 199 -18.52 -1.34 -22.08
CA GLY A 199 -19.97 -1.12 -22.00
C GLY A 199 -20.44 -0.15 -23.05
N GLY A 200 -20.34 -0.53 -24.34
CA GLY A 200 -21.04 0.19 -25.41
C GLY A 200 -22.55 0.00 -25.31
N GLY A 201 -23.17 0.61 -24.28
CA GLY A 201 -24.61 0.82 -24.23
C GLY A 201 -24.96 2.13 -24.95
N GLU A 202 -26.10 2.19 -25.64
CA GLU A 202 -26.65 3.39 -26.23
C GLU A 202 -26.85 4.44 -25.10
N GLY A 203 -25.93 5.41 -24.98
CA GLY A 203 -25.96 6.46 -23.96
C GLY A 203 -24.64 6.66 -23.20
N GLY A 204 -23.62 5.84 -23.42
CA GLY A 204 -22.30 6.00 -22.82
C GLY A 204 -21.60 7.28 -23.29
N LEU A 205 -20.75 7.87 -22.41
CA LEU A 205 -19.89 8.99 -22.75
C LEU A 205 -19.17 8.72 -24.08
N ARG A 206 -19.12 9.73 -24.92
CA ARG A 206 -18.35 9.64 -26.17
C ARG A 206 -16.87 9.47 -25.79
N ARG A 207 -16.09 8.78 -26.61
CA ARG A 207 -14.66 8.49 -26.39
C ARG A 207 -13.75 9.66 -26.03
N ASN A 208 -14.27 10.88 -26.00
CA ASN A 208 -13.53 12.14 -25.78
C ASN A 208 -14.14 12.99 -24.66
N ASP A 209 -15.11 12.51 -23.90
CA ASP A 209 -15.73 13.31 -22.85
C ASP A 209 -15.01 13.08 -21.51
N SER A 210 -14.63 14.18 -20.84
CA SER A 210 -14.21 14.11 -19.45
C SER A 210 -15.33 13.53 -18.58
N ALA A 211 -15.00 12.84 -17.49
CA ALA A 211 -15.96 12.22 -16.61
C ALA A 211 -15.65 12.58 -15.16
N THR A 212 -16.69 12.88 -14.39
CA THR A 212 -16.60 12.95 -12.93
C THR A 212 -16.65 11.55 -12.31
N ALA A 213 -16.30 11.45 -11.04
CA ALA A 213 -16.45 10.18 -10.30
C ALA A 213 -17.92 9.69 -10.31
N LEU A 214 -18.90 10.60 -10.32
CA LEU A 214 -20.32 10.27 -10.42
C LEU A 214 -20.65 9.63 -11.78
N ASP A 215 -20.18 10.24 -12.89
CA ASP A 215 -20.40 9.72 -14.24
C ASP A 215 -19.81 8.30 -14.38
N ILE A 216 -18.63 8.06 -13.80
CA ILE A 216 -17.97 6.76 -13.80
C ILE A 216 -18.79 5.72 -13.01
N ALA A 217 -19.29 6.09 -11.82
CA ALA A 217 -20.13 5.19 -11.03
C ALA A 217 -21.41 4.81 -11.77
N GLU A 218 -22.08 5.78 -12.42
CA GLU A 218 -23.29 5.53 -13.20
C GLU A 218 -23.04 4.64 -14.42
N GLN A 219 -21.97 4.88 -15.16
CA GLN A 219 -21.60 4.06 -16.33
C GLN A 219 -21.28 2.62 -15.97
N ASN A 220 -20.65 2.40 -14.82
CA ASN A 220 -20.34 1.04 -14.35
C ASN A 220 -21.50 0.40 -13.58
N GLY A 221 -22.67 1.07 -13.49
CA GLY A 221 -23.84 0.54 -12.81
C GLY A 221 -23.71 0.50 -11.28
N GLN A 222 -22.80 1.24 -10.71
CA GLN A 222 -22.51 1.30 -9.28
C GLN A 222 -23.53 2.20 -8.56
N THR A 223 -24.75 1.70 -8.40
CA THR A 223 -25.90 2.49 -7.95
C THR A 223 -25.73 3.07 -6.54
N GLU A 224 -25.12 2.33 -5.61
CA GLU A 224 -24.86 2.79 -4.25
C GLU A 224 -23.81 3.90 -4.23
N ALA A 225 -22.70 3.70 -4.93
CA ALA A 225 -21.64 4.69 -5.09
C ALA A 225 -22.17 5.98 -5.74
N ALA A 226 -22.95 5.87 -6.81
CA ALA A 226 -23.57 7.01 -7.46
C ALA A 226 -24.54 7.74 -6.53
N GLY A 227 -25.34 7.02 -5.75
CA GLY A 227 -26.25 7.60 -4.74
C GLY A 227 -25.49 8.40 -3.68
N MET A 228 -24.38 7.86 -3.18
CA MET A 228 -23.52 8.54 -2.20
C MET A 228 -22.92 9.82 -2.78
N LEU A 229 -22.35 9.77 -4.00
CA LEU A 229 -21.77 10.95 -4.65
C LEU A 229 -22.81 12.05 -4.93
N LYS A 230 -24.06 11.70 -5.31
CA LYS A 230 -25.15 12.65 -5.44
C LYS A 230 -25.46 13.36 -4.14
N THR A 231 -25.60 12.60 -3.05
CA THR A 231 -25.86 13.19 -1.72
C THR A 231 -24.70 14.03 -1.20
N ALA A 232 -23.44 13.66 -1.50
CA ALA A 232 -22.28 14.47 -1.18
C ALA A 232 -22.27 15.79 -1.96
N SER A 233 -22.60 15.76 -3.26
CA SER A 233 -22.71 16.94 -4.11
C SER A 233 -23.81 17.91 -3.64
N GLU A 234 -24.95 17.38 -3.24
CA GLU A 234 -26.05 18.18 -2.68
C GLU A 234 -25.64 18.88 -1.37
N ARG A 235 -24.97 18.16 -0.48
CA ARG A 235 -24.46 18.75 0.78
C ARG A 235 -23.41 19.84 0.54
N GLU A 236 -22.53 19.68 -0.44
CA GLU A 236 -21.57 20.73 -0.81
C GLU A 236 -22.26 21.94 -1.42
N PHE A 237 -23.29 21.74 -2.27
CA PHE A 237 -24.08 22.82 -2.84
C PHE A 237 -24.81 23.62 -1.75
N GLU A 238 -25.41 22.96 -0.76
CA GLU A 238 -26.05 23.60 0.38
C GLU A 238 -25.07 24.41 1.24
N ARG A 239 -23.86 23.88 1.46
CA ARG A 239 -22.77 24.57 2.18
C ARG A 239 -22.22 25.77 1.39
N GLY A 240 -22.03 25.61 0.07
CA GLY A 240 -21.54 26.67 -0.82
C GLY A 240 -22.55 27.78 -1.10
N GLY A 241 -23.85 27.49 -1.02
CA GLY A 241 -24.92 28.47 -1.22
C GLY A 241 -25.07 29.51 -0.08
N LEU A 242 -24.48 29.22 1.10
CA LEU A 242 -24.51 30.12 2.26
C LEU A 242 -23.26 31.03 2.37
N PHE A 243 -22.19 30.73 1.67
CA PHE A 243 -20.96 31.53 1.68
C PHE A 243 -20.33 31.51 0.29
N GLY A 244 -20.64 32.55 -0.49
CA GLY A 244 -19.85 32.86 -1.69
C GLY A 244 -18.42 33.19 -1.30
N GLU A 245 -17.48 32.63 -2.06
CA GLU A 245 -16.04 32.86 -2.04
C GLU A 245 -15.24 32.14 -0.92
N GLY A 246 -14.39 31.21 -1.35
CA GLY A 246 -13.21 30.78 -0.63
C GLY A 246 -13.24 29.38 -0.05
N ASN A 247 -13.13 28.39 -0.91
CA ASN A 247 -12.68 27.06 -0.48
C ASN A 247 -11.17 27.13 -0.17
N ALA A 248 -10.82 27.66 1.01
CA ALA A 248 -9.48 27.44 1.53
C ALA A 248 -9.39 25.98 1.97
N PRO A 249 -8.37 25.21 1.52
CA PRO A 249 -8.17 23.85 1.98
C PRO A 249 -8.11 23.87 3.52
N ARG A 250 -8.88 22.97 4.15
CA ARG A 250 -8.77 22.76 5.60
C ARG A 250 -7.30 22.53 5.89
N LYS A 251 -6.71 23.36 6.74
CA LYS A 251 -5.34 23.16 7.22
C LYS A 251 -5.24 21.74 7.72
N GLN A 252 -4.42 20.94 7.05
CA GLN A 252 -4.01 19.63 7.53
C GLN A 252 -3.57 19.80 8.99
N PRO A 253 -3.95 18.92 9.90
CA PRO A 253 -3.43 18.94 11.25
C PRO A 253 -1.91 18.79 11.15
N SER A 254 -1.19 19.81 11.55
CA SER A 254 0.27 19.75 11.62
C SER A 254 0.63 18.67 12.64
N PHE A 255 1.13 17.57 12.16
CA PHE A 255 1.65 16.47 12.96
C PHE A 255 2.97 16.90 13.61
N SER A 256 2.89 17.81 14.59
CA SER A 256 3.99 18.15 15.47
C SER A 256 3.73 17.47 16.82
N GLY A 257 4.35 16.32 17.00
CA GLY A 257 4.59 15.82 18.35
C GLY A 257 3.83 14.58 18.79
N ARG A 258 4.28 13.45 18.40
CA ARG A 258 4.16 12.24 19.22
C ARG A 258 5.50 11.51 19.38
N SER A 259 6.52 12.26 19.74
CA SER A 259 7.78 11.71 20.23
C SER A 259 7.98 12.09 21.70
N LYS A 260 7.14 11.59 22.59
CA LYS A 260 7.36 11.63 24.07
C LYS A 260 6.47 10.67 24.83
N GLN A 261 6.44 9.39 24.49
CA GLN A 261 5.83 8.39 25.37
C GLN A 261 6.52 7.02 25.42
N SER A 262 7.73 6.87 24.83
CA SER A 262 8.51 5.63 24.95
C SER A 262 9.69 5.68 25.94
N GLU A 263 9.89 6.79 26.65
CA GLU A 263 11.03 6.91 27.61
C GLU A 263 10.66 6.76 29.09
N GLN A 264 9.47 6.28 29.46
CA GLN A 264 9.10 6.18 30.88
C GLN A 264 8.68 4.79 31.34
N ARG A 265 9.13 3.71 30.67
CA ARG A 265 8.88 2.32 31.11
C ARG A 265 10.12 1.44 31.32
N SER A 266 11.27 2.04 31.63
CA SER A 266 12.49 1.28 31.97
C SER A 266 13.17 1.80 33.22
N LYS A 267 12.45 2.01 34.28
CA LYS A 267 13.02 2.16 35.64
C LYS A 267 11.94 1.82 36.67
N ASP A 268 11.61 0.56 36.84
CA ASP A 268 11.08 -0.02 38.07
C ASP A 268 10.82 -1.50 37.83
N SER A 269 11.81 -2.33 38.03
CA SER A 269 11.68 -3.75 38.36
C SER A 269 13.07 -4.33 38.67
N SER A 270 13.58 -3.94 39.80
CA SER A 270 14.52 -4.79 40.52
C SER A 270 13.87 -5.06 41.85
N ASN A 271 13.31 -6.25 42.03
CA ASN A 271 13.37 -7.06 43.27
C ASN A 271 12.36 -8.19 43.21
N GLY A 272 12.86 -9.41 43.43
CA GLY A 272 12.18 -10.35 44.31
C GLY A 272 11.57 -11.59 43.67
N GLU A 273 12.36 -12.68 43.70
CA GLU A 273 12.01 -14.03 44.23
C GLU A 273 10.98 -14.90 43.49
N ASP A 274 11.53 -15.90 42.85
CA ASP A 274 11.38 -17.38 43.07
C ASP A 274 9.98 -17.91 43.40
N SER A 275 9.41 -18.71 42.49
CA SER A 275 8.87 -20.07 42.78
C SER A 275 8.24 -20.75 41.56
N THR A 276 8.86 -21.83 41.17
CA THR A 276 8.36 -23.18 40.77
C THR A 276 7.02 -23.38 40.07
N ARG A 277 7.15 -24.13 38.93
CA ARG A 277 6.24 -25.19 38.42
C ARG A 277 4.90 -24.77 37.84
N ASP A 278 4.72 -24.93 36.51
CA ASP A 278 4.03 -26.13 35.99
C ASP A 278 4.05 -26.14 34.46
N GLY A 279 4.31 -27.32 33.92
CA GLY A 279 4.42 -27.58 32.49
C GLY A 279 3.06 -27.40 31.80
N LYS A 280 3.04 -26.60 30.72
CA LYS A 280 2.03 -26.68 29.68
C LYS A 280 2.70 -26.77 28.33
N LYS A 281 2.52 -27.95 27.77
CA LYS A 281 2.81 -28.38 26.40
C LYS A 281 2.26 -27.37 25.40
N ILE A 282 3.14 -26.67 24.69
CA ILE A 282 2.72 -25.82 23.56
C ILE A 282 2.46 -26.76 22.40
N ILE A 283 1.20 -26.93 22.06
CA ILE A 283 0.74 -27.61 20.85
C ILE A 283 0.95 -26.67 19.69
N ARG A 284 1.86 -27.00 18.78
CA ARG A 284 1.99 -26.34 17.48
C ARG A 284 0.81 -26.78 16.60
N PRO A 285 0.01 -25.86 16.04
CA PRO A 285 -0.93 -26.25 15.00
C PRO A 285 -0.17 -26.47 13.69
N SER A 286 -0.12 -27.72 13.25
CA SER A 286 0.21 -28.08 11.89
C SER A 286 -1.00 -27.78 11.02
N SER A 287 -0.98 -26.71 10.26
CA SER A 287 -1.93 -26.53 9.16
C SER A 287 -1.15 -26.44 7.85
N ARG A 288 -1.05 -27.60 7.19
CA ARG A 288 -0.88 -27.65 5.74
C ARG A 288 -2.13 -27.04 5.13
N LEU A 289 -2.10 -25.78 4.81
CA LEU A 289 -3.05 -25.17 3.89
C LEU A 289 -2.49 -25.34 2.48
N SER A 290 -3.28 -25.97 1.64
CA SER A 290 -3.04 -26.18 0.23
C SER A 290 -2.66 -24.86 -0.45
N GLN A 291 -1.43 -24.78 -0.92
CA GLN A 291 -1.00 -23.78 -1.88
C GLN A 291 -1.87 -23.93 -3.14
N LYS A 292 -2.86 -23.10 -3.30
CA LYS A 292 -3.42 -22.84 -4.63
C LYS A 292 -2.37 -22.02 -5.37
N ASN A 293 -1.76 -22.63 -6.37
CA ASN A 293 -0.86 -21.97 -7.31
C ASN A 293 -1.58 -20.78 -7.96
N ILE A 294 -1.45 -19.60 -7.39
CA ILE A 294 -1.72 -18.36 -8.08
C ILE A 294 -0.39 -17.99 -8.74
N THR A 295 -0.16 -18.53 -9.93
CA THR A 295 0.92 -18.07 -10.80
C THR A 295 0.52 -16.71 -11.39
N ARG A 296 0.63 -15.64 -10.60
CA ARG A 296 0.78 -14.30 -11.17
C ARG A 296 2.14 -14.26 -11.86
N LYS A 297 2.18 -14.00 -13.14
CA LYS A 297 3.43 -13.70 -13.84
C LYS A 297 3.97 -12.41 -13.23
N ARG A 298 5.10 -12.50 -12.55
CA ARG A 298 5.81 -11.35 -11.98
C ARG A 298 6.15 -10.38 -13.11
N GLY A 299 5.77 -9.12 -12.96
CA GLY A 299 6.17 -8.03 -13.85
C GLY A 299 5.22 -7.64 -14.99
N ASP A 300 4.05 -8.26 -15.11
CA ASP A 300 3.04 -7.74 -16.03
C ASP A 300 2.16 -6.71 -15.28
N PRO A 301 2.01 -5.48 -15.80
CA PRO A 301 1.07 -4.53 -15.23
C PRO A 301 -0.33 -5.13 -15.25
N ASP A 302 -1.11 -4.87 -14.19
CA ASP A 302 -2.48 -5.35 -14.07
C ASP A 302 -3.29 -4.86 -15.28
N PRO A 303 -3.83 -5.74 -16.14
CA PRO A 303 -4.57 -5.33 -17.33
C PRO A 303 -5.83 -4.52 -17.01
N ASP A 304 -6.32 -4.55 -15.76
CA ASP A 304 -7.49 -3.80 -15.29
C ASP A 304 -7.14 -2.37 -14.82
N TYR A 305 -5.86 -1.99 -14.88
CA TYR A 305 -5.39 -0.64 -14.53
C TYR A 305 -5.66 0.40 -15.63
N TYR A 306 -6.13 -0.04 -16.83
CA TYR A 306 -6.41 0.82 -17.99
C TYR A 306 -7.89 1.08 -18.18
#